data_5e308fea1613625786ef8ffed0a1ec8a
#
_entry.id   5e308fea1613625786ef8ffed0a1ec8a
#
_cell.length_a   1.000
_cell.length_b   1.000
_cell.length_c   1.000
_cell.angle_alpha   90.00
_cell.angle_beta   90.00
_cell.angle_gamma   90.00
#
_symmetry.space_group_name_H-M   'P 1'
#
loop_
_entity.id
_entity.type
_entity.pdbx_description
1 polymer ?
#
loop_
_entity_poly.entity_id
_entity_poly.type
_entity_poly.pdbx_seq_one_letter_code
_entity_poly.pdbx_strand_id
1 'polypeptide(L)'
;WGDGNPEGVRQRAAEEMKNTARAARRFFNAAPPEIKQQLTRIVVNGFTGSSIWQYLYAFPPTPPDLIERGFQDFATRWKPILDVFEQEDVYFALEVHPTEIAFDIVTAERAIEAVNGHPRFGFNYDPSHLGYQGVDYVAFIRRFRDRIFHMHVKDVWWSSVPRLSGVFGGHLNFGDSRRYWDFRSPGRGCINFEEIIRALNEIGYRGPLSVEWEDNGMDREHGAREACQFVRQLDFEPSRLSFEAAFER
;
A
#
# COMPACT_ATOMS: atom_id res chain seq x y z
N TRP A 1 -21.53 7.41 -9.09
CA TRP A 1 -20.45 6.76 -9.82
C TRP A 1 -21.00 5.72 -10.81
N GLY A 2 -21.83 4.78 -10.41
CA GLY A 2 -22.36 3.70 -11.23
C GLY A 2 -23.52 4.14 -12.15
N ASP A 3 -23.25 5.03 -13.10
CA ASP A 3 -24.24 5.61 -14.02
C ASP A 3 -24.43 4.80 -15.33
N GLY A 4 -23.89 3.57 -15.39
CA GLY A 4 -23.93 2.73 -16.59
C GLY A 4 -22.94 3.14 -17.69
N ASN A 5 -22.09 4.14 -17.44
CA ASN A 5 -21.03 4.58 -18.35
C ASN A 5 -19.65 4.37 -17.73
N PRO A 6 -19.05 3.16 -17.83
CA PRO A 6 -17.76 2.85 -17.21
C PRO A 6 -16.63 3.76 -17.69
N GLU A 7 -16.60 4.15 -18.95
CA GLU A 7 -15.56 5.04 -19.47
C GLU A 7 -15.71 6.46 -18.91
N GLY A 8 -16.93 6.97 -18.80
CA GLY A 8 -17.18 8.25 -18.14
C GLY A 8 -16.77 8.26 -16.66
N VAL A 9 -16.96 7.15 -15.94
CA VAL A 9 -16.47 6.99 -14.57
C VAL A 9 -14.95 7.09 -14.51
N ARG A 10 -14.23 6.40 -15.40
CA ARG A 10 -12.77 6.43 -15.47
C ARG A 10 -12.22 7.82 -15.78
N GLN A 11 -12.85 8.53 -16.72
CA GLN A 11 -12.47 9.90 -17.07
C GLN A 11 -12.66 10.87 -15.90
N ARG A 12 -13.79 10.80 -15.20
CA ARG A 12 -14.03 11.62 -13.99
C ARG A 12 -13.03 11.30 -12.89
N ALA A 13 -12.75 10.02 -12.65
CA ALA A 13 -11.76 9.59 -11.67
C ALA A 13 -10.35 10.10 -11.99
N ALA A 14 -9.95 10.08 -13.28
CA ALA A 14 -8.68 10.63 -13.71
C ALA A 14 -8.57 12.15 -13.46
N GLU A 15 -9.62 12.92 -13.76
CA GLU A 15 -9.65 14.35 -13.49
C GLU A 15 -9.66 14.66 -11.99
N GLU A 16 -10.38 13.89 -11.19
CA GLU A 16 -10.36 14.04 -9.73
C GLU A 16 -8.98 13.72 -9.14
N MET A 17 -8.29 12.71 -9.65
CA MET A 17 -6.93 12.39 -9.20
C MET A 17 -5.94 13.52 -9.54
N LYS A 18 -6.01 14.09 -10.74
CA LYS A 18 -5.22 15.26 -11.11
C LYS A 18 -5.53 16.49 -10.23
N ASN A 19 -6.82 16.72 -9.94
CA ASN A 19 -7.23 17.80 -9.04
C ASN A 19 -6.77 17.56 -7.60
N THR A 20 -6.70 16.33 -7.17
CA THR A 20 -6.16 15.95 -5.86
C THR A 20 -4.67 16.27 -5.75
N ALA A 21 -3.88 16.02 -6.80
CA ALA A 21 -2.47 16.42 -6.83
C ALA A 21 -2.31 17.96 -6.68
N ARG A 22 -3.09 18.74 -7.46
CA ARG A 22 -3.10 20.20 -7.35
C ARG A 22 -3.55 20.68 -5.98
N ALA A 23 -4.54 20.04 -5.39
CA ALA A 23 -5.02 20.36 -4.05
C ALA A 23 -3.98 20.04 -2.98
N ALA A 24 -3.31 18.89 -3.07
CA ALA A 24 -2.24 18.49 -2.15
C ALA A 24 -1.09 19.53 -2.16
N ARG A 25 -0.68 20.01 -3.34
CA ARG A 25 0.32 21.06 -3.47
C ARG A 25 -0.15 22.37 -2.81
N ARG A 26 -1.39 22.81 -3.08
CA ARG A 26 -1.94 24.03 -2.45
C ARG A 26 -2.02 23.89 -0.94
N PHE A 27 -2.44 22.73 -0.44
CA PHE A 27 -2.52 22.45 0.99
C PHE A 27 -1.14 22.52 1.64
N PHE A 28 -0.13 21.88 1.03
CA PHE A 28 1.26 21.97 1.49
C PHE A 28 1.76 23.42 1.51
N ASN A 29 1.50 24.20 0.45
CA ASN A 29 1.94 25.59 0.37
C ASN A 29 1.33 26.46 1.48
N ALA A 30 0.10 26.14 1.91
CA ALA A 30 -0.57 26.83 3.01
C ALA A 30 -0.18 26.31 4.41
N ALA A 31 0.50 25.15 4.50
CA ALA A 31 0.88 24.56 5.77
C ALA A 31 1.92 25.43 6.53
N PRO A 32 1.91 25.38 7.88
CA PRO A 32 2.92 26.04 8.70
C PRO A 32 4.35 25.55 8.38
N PRO A 33 5.38 26.39 8.58
CA PRO A 33 6.77 26.03 8.30
C PRO A 33 7.22 24.75 9.03
N GLU A 34 6.75 24.54 10.25
CA GLU A 34 7.10 23.38 11.08
C GLU A 34 6.64 22.07 10.46
N ILE A 35 5.46 22.08 9.83
CA ILE A 35 4.91 20.91 9.12
C ILE A 35 5.70 20.67 7.84
N LYS A 36 6.01 21.73 7.07
CA LYS A 36 6.79 21.60 5.84
C LYS A 36 8.18 21.00 6.06
N GLN A 37 8.83 21.33 7.19
CA GLN A 37 10.15 20.81 7.53
C GLN A 37 10.14 19.32 7.91
N GLN A 38 9.00 18.79 8.37
CA GLN A 38 8.85 17.40 8.75
C GLN A 38 8.58 16.48 7.55
N LEU A 39 8.04 17.03 6.46
CA LEU A 39 7.65 16.25 5.30
C LEU A 39 8.80 16.13 4.30
N THR A 40 9.19 14.90 3.99
CA THR A 40 10.17 14.61 2.94
C THR A 40 9.56 14.62 1.54
N ARG A 41 8.26 14.34 1.45
CA ARG A 41 7.48 14.28 0.20
C ARG A 41 6.04 14.72 0.45
N ILE A 42 5.41 15.24 -0.59
CA ILE A 42 3.95 15.43 -0.61
C ILE A 42 3.38 14.17 -1.28
N VAL A 43 2.62 13.39 -0.54
CA VAL A 43 2.12 12.09 -1.00
C VAL A 43 0.60 12.09 -1.03
N VAL A 44 0.05 11.54 -2.10
CA VAL A 44 -1.37 11.19 -2.23
C VAL A 44 -1.47 9.68 -2.33
N ASN A 45 -2.08 9.06 -1.34
CA ASN A 45 -2.38 7.63 -1.36
C ASN A 45 -3.65 7.36 -2.16
N GLY A 46 -3.72 6.23 -2.82
CA GLY A 46 -4.92 5.87 -3.58
C GLY A 46 -4.83 4.55 -4.29
N PHE A 47 -5.88 4.27 -5.03
CA PHE A 47 -6.06 3.06 -5.81
C PHE A 47 -6.04 3.37 -7.30
N THR A 48 -5.52 2.43 -8.08
CA THR A 48 -5.48 2.55 -9.55
C THR A 48 -6.69 1.94 -10.22
N GLY A 49 -7.33 1.00 -9.54
CA GLY A 49 -8.20 0.03 -10.18
C GLY A 49 -7.44 -0.93 -11.09
N SER A 50 -8.18 -1.89 -11.66
CA SER A 50 -7.67 -2.81 -12.65
C SER A 50 -8.80 -3.29 -13.56
N SER A 51 -8.50 -3.52 -14.84
CA SER A 51 -9.43 -4.12 -15.80
C SER A 51 -9.29 -5.64 -15.90
N ILE A 52 -8.33 -6.24 -15.19
CA ILE A 52 -7.93 -7.64 -15.39
C ILE A 52 -7.99 -8.52 -14.13
N TRP A 53 -7.91 -7.98 -12.90
CA TRP A 53 -7.75 -8.82 -11.70
C TRP A 53 -9.05 -9.41 -11.12
N GLN A 54 -10.18 -9.27 -11.80
CA GLN A 54 -11.31 -10.18 -11.59
C GLN A 54 -11.00 -11.62 -12.02
N TYR A 55 -9.92 -11.85 -12.77
CA TYR A 55 -9.44 -13.14 -13.25
C TYR A 55 -8.29 -13.68 -12.38
N LEU A 56 -8.47 -13.72 -11.07
CA LEU A 56 -7.44 -14.23 -10.14
C LEU A 56 -7.14 -15.73 -10.29
N TYR A 57 -8.03 -16.47 -10.97
CA TYR A 57 -7.87 -17.91 -11.17
C TYR A 57 -7.70 -18.23 -12.66
N ALA A 58 -6.72 -19.08 -12.96
CA ALA A 58 -6.28 -19.34 -14.34
C ALA A 58 -7.24 -20.23 -15.17
N PHE A 59 -8.36 -20.67 -14.61
CA PHE A 59 -9.33 -21.50 -15.32
C PHE A 59 -10.76 -20.96 -15.14
N PRO A 60 -11.58 -20.88 -16.20
CA PRO A 60 -11.25 -21.22 -17.61
C PRO A 60 -10.10 -20.33 -18.13
N PRO A 61 -9.34 -20.82 -19.14
CA PRO A 61 -8.22 -20.06 -19.69
C PRO A 61 -8.66 -18.68 -20.19
N THR A 62 -7.91 -17.67 -19.80
CA THR A 62 -8.11 -16.30 -20.32
C THR A 62 -7.40 -16.14 -21.66
N PRO A 63 -7.80 -15.15 -22.49
CA PRO A 63 -7.03 -14.82 -23.68
C PRO A 63 -5.55 -14.58 -23.34
N PRO A 64 -4.58 -15.10 -24.14
CA PRO A 64 -3.16 -15.03 -23.80
C PRO A 64 -2.61 -13.62 -23.59
N ASP A 65 -3.19 -12.63 -24.27
CA ASP A 65 -2.78 -11.23 -24.23
C ASP A 65 -3.59 -10.38 -23.21
N LEU A 66 -4.53 -10.98 -22.47
CA LEU A 66 -5.41 -10.25 -21.56
C LEU A 66 -4.62 -9.46 -20.52
N ILE A 67 -3.66 -10.10 -19.88
CA ILE A 67 -2.85 -9.48 -18.83
C ILE A 67 -2.04 -8.32 -19.39
N GLU A 68 -1.41 -8.51 -20.54
CA GLU A 68 -0.62 -7.49 -21.20
C GLU A 68 -1.48 -6.26 -21.57
N ARG A 69 -2.65 -6.48 -22.14
CA ARG A 69 -3.59 -5.39 -22.44
C ARG A 69 -4.04 -4.64 -21.19
N GLY A 70 -4.19 -5.33 -20.05
CA GLY A 70 -4.53 -4.69 -18.79
C GLY A 70 -3.46 -3.73 -18.30
N PHE A 71 -2.19 -4.10 -18.39
CA PHE A 71 -1.06 -3.21 -18.06
C PHE A 71 -0.91 -2.06 -19.07
N GLN A 72 -1.20 -2.28 -20.34
CA GLN A 72 -1.25 -1.22 -21.37
C GLN A 72 -2.37 -0.22 -21.10
N ASP A 73 -3.57 -0.69 -20.74
CA ASP A 73 -4.71 0.17 -20.35
C ASP A 73 -4.34 1.01 -19.11
N PHE A 74 -3.75 0.38 -18.09
CA PHE A 74 -3.24 1.07 -16.92
C PHE A 74 -2.23 2.17 -17.31
N ALA A 75 -1.21 1.84 -18.11
CA ALA A 75 -0.21 2.79 -18.55
C ALA A 75 -0.82 3.98 -19.31
N THR A 76 -1.74 3.71 -20.23
CA THR A 76 -2.41 4.71 -21.04
C THR A 76 -3.18 5.72 -20.18
N ARG A 77 -3.83 5.24 -19.10
CA ARG A 77 -4.64 6.09 -18.23
C ARG A 77 -3.79 6.82 -17.18
N TRP A 78 -2.78 6.15 -16.63
CA TRP A 78 -2.03 6.68 -15.49
C TRP A 78 -0.88 7.59 -15.86
N LYS A 79 -0.22 7.42 -17.01
CA LYS A 79 0.86 8.32 -17.43
C LYS A 79 0.43 9.80 -17.45
N PRO A 80 -0.71 10.19 -18.07
CA PRO A 80 -1.15 11.59 -18.05
C PRO A 80 -1.54 12.11 -16.65
N ILE A 81 -1.90 11.21 -15.72
CA ILE A 81 -2.17 11.59 -14.33
C ILE A 81 -0.83 11.86 -13.64
N LEU A 82 0.13 10.95 -13.79
CA LEU A 82 1.45 11.07 -13.17
C LEU A 82 2.24 12.29 -13.68
N ASP A 83 2.06 12.69 -14.94
CA ASP A 83 2.63 13.94 -15.48
C ASP A 83 2.13 15.16 -14.71
N VAL A 84 0.85 15.19 -14.29
CA VAL A 84 0.32 16.25 -13.44
C VAL A 84 0.91 16.17 -12.02
N PHE A 85 1.07 14.97 -11.47
CA PHE A 85 1.75 14.80 -10.19
C PHE A 85 3.19 15.31 -10.24
N GLU A 86 3.89 15.12 -11.35
CA GLU A 86 5.24 15.65 -11.55
C GLU A 86 5.25 17.20 -11.63
N GLN A 87 4.34 17.79 -12.41
CA GLN A 87 4.18 19.24 -12.52
C GLN A 87 3.92 19.91 -11.16
N GLU A 88 3.14 19.26 -10.31
CA GLU A 88 2.80 19.73 -8.96
C GLU A 88 3.84 19.34 -7.90
N ASP A 89 4.88 18.60 -8.25
CA ASP A 89 5.87 18.01 -7.33
C ASP A 89 5.19 17.23 -6.18
N VAL A 90 4.26 16.36 -6.54
CA VAL A 90 3.50 15.47 -5.66
C VAL A 90 3.77 14.02 -6.07
N TYR A 91 3.74 13.11 -5.13
CA TYR A 91 3.95 11.68 -5.35
C TYR A 91 2.63 10.93 -5.21
N PHE A 92 2.38 10.00 -6.12
CA PHE A 92 1.27 9.05 -6.00
C PHE A 92 1.78 7.76 -5.37
N ALA A 93 1.12 7.32 -4.33
CA ALA A 93 1.41 6.09 -3.61
C ALA A 93 0.25 5.10 -3.76
N LEU A 94 0.43 4.08 -4.62
CA LEU A 94 -0.55 3.00 -4.77
C LEU A 94 -0.53 2.12 -3.52
N GLU A 95 -1.68 1.92 -2.91
CA GLU A 95 -1.85 0.83 -1.96
C GLU A 95 -1.92 -0.49 -2.73
N VAL A 96 -0.93 -1.37 -2.47
CA VAL A 96 -0.84 -2.69 -3.11
C VAL A 96 -1.90 -3.60 -2.49
N HIS A 97 -2.96 -3.84 -3.24
CA HIS A 97 -4.20 -4.42 -2.75
C HIS A 97 -4.80 -5.37 -3.79
N PRO A 98 -5.36 -6.52 -3.41
CA PRO A 98 -6.13 -7.36 -4.33
C PRO A 98 -7.18 -6.54 -5.08
N THR A 99 -7.28 -6.79 -6.40
CA THR A 99 -8.09 -6.09 -7.39
C THR A 99 -7.51 -4.77 -7.94
N GLU A 100 -6.48 -4.21 -7.33
CA GLU A 100 -5.70 -3.13 -7.92
C GLU A 100 -4.74 -3.65 -9.00
N ILE A 101 -4.09 -2.76 -9.77
CA ILE A 101 -3.15 -3.21 -10.83
C ILE A 101 -1.99 -4.02 -10.24
N ALA A 102 -1.59 -3.73 -9.02
CA ALA A 102 -0.58 -4.48 -8.27
C ALA A 102 -1.16 -4.99 -6.94
N PHE A 103 -0.94 -6.29 -6.65
CA PHE A 103 -1.39 -6.95 -5.44
C PHE A 103 -0.33 -7.89 -4.82
N ASP A 104 0.84 -8.01 -5.46
CA ASP A 104 2.02 -8.72 -5.00
C ASP A 104 3.30 -8.08 -5.56
N ILE A 105 4.48 -8.65 -5.27
CA ILE A 105 5.77 -8.14 -5.74
C ILE A 105 5.85 -8.17 -7.28
N VAL A 106 5.41 -9.26 -7.90
CA VAL A 106 5.52 -9.44 -9.35
C VAL A 106 4.67 -8.44 -10.12
N THR A 107 3.43 -8.25 -9.68
CA THR A 107 2.53 -7.27 -10.30
C THR A 107 2.93 -5.83 -10.01
N ALA A 108 3.55 -5.58 -8.84
CA ALA A 108 4.11 -4.27 -8.51
C ALA A 108 5.30 -3.90 -9.42
N GLU A 109 6.20 -4.84 -9.72
CA GLU A 109 7.27 -4.66 -10.71
C GLU A 109 6.71 -4.31 -12.08
N ARG A 110 5.73 -5.08 -12.55
CA ARG A 110 5.09 -4.83 -13.84
C ARG A 110 4.35 -3.48 -13.90
N ALA A 111 3.74 -3.04 -12.79
CA ALA A 111 3.10 -1.73 -12.74
C ALA A 111 4.12 -0.60 -12.90
N ILE A 112 5.29 -0.70 -12.27
CA ILE A 112 6.39 0.26 -12.45
C ILE A 112 6.87 0.26 -13.90
N GLU A 113 7.08 -0.91 -14.50
CA GLU A 113 7.52 -1.05 -15.91
C GLU A 113 6.49 -0.43 -16.86
N ALA A 114 5.19 -0.69 -16.65
CA ALA A 114 4.12 -0.19 -17.50
C ALA A 114 4.10 1.34 -17.57
N VAL A 115 4.40 2.04 -16.48
CA VAL A 115 4.51 3.50 -16.46
C VAL A 115 5.93 4.00 -16.75
N ASN A 116 6.80 3.17 -17.35
CA ASN A 116 8.20 3.46 -17.69
C ASN A 116 9.03 3.95 -16.49
N GLY A 117 8.80 3.38 -15.30
CA GLY A 117 9.49 3.77 -14.10
C GLY A 117 9.22 5.21 -13.66
N HIS A 118 8.06 5.78 -14.00
CA HIS A 118 7.73 7.18 -13.69
C HIS A 118 8.08 7.54 -12.24
N PRO A 119 8.85 8.63 -11.97
CA PRO A 119 9.40 8.91 -10.64
C PRO A 119 8.33 9.25 -9.60
N ARG A 120 7.15 9.67 -10.03
CA ARG A 120 6.02 10.02 -9.13
C ARG A 120 5.11 8.84 -8.79
N PHE A 121 5.37 7.65 -9.35
CA PHE A 121 4.65 6.42 -9.03
C PHE A 121 5.43 5.58 -8.02
N GLY A 122 4.81 5.27 -6.90
CA GLY A 122 5.36 4.40 -5.86
C GLY A 122 4.24 3.78 -5.03
N PHE A 123 4.57 3.36 -3.83
CA PHE A 123 3.68 2.54 -3.03
C PHE A 123 3.38 3.17 -1.67
N ASN A 124 2.12 3.09 -1.29
CA ASN A 124 1.66 3.06 0.07
C ASN A 124 1.74 1.61 0.54
N TYR A 125 2.74 1.30 1.33
CA TYR A 125 3.02 -0.06 1.77
C TYR A 125 2.04 -0.46 2.88
N ASP A 126 1.27 -1.50 2.62
CA ASP A 126 0.41 -2.16 3.61
C ASP A 126 0.77 -3.65 3.68
N PRO A 127 1.34 -4.12 4.80
CA PRO A 127 1.75 -5.52 4.93
C PRO A 127 0.57 -6.48 5.02
N SER A 128 -0.60 -6.02 5.46
CA SER A 128 -1.75 -6.87 5.73
C SER A 128 -2.28 -7.53 4.46
N HIS A 129 -2.33 -6.77 3.35
CA HIS A 129 -2.78 -7.28 2.06
C HIS A 129 -1.81 -8.26 1.40
N LEU A 130 -0.55 -8.25 1.80
CA LEU A 130 0.48 -9.18 1.33
C LEU A 130 0.56 -10.43 2.21
N GLY A 131 0.47 -10.26 3.53
CA GLY A 131 0.75 -11.31 4.51
C GLY A 131 -0.17 -12.52 4.39
N TYR A 132 -1.49 -12.33 4.36
CA TYR A 132 -2.44 -13.45 4.26
C TYR A 132 -2.39 -14.18 2.91
N GLN A 133 -1.84 -13.54 1.87
CA GLN A 133 -1.61 -14.16 0.56
C GLN A 133 -0.36 -15.04 0.54
N GLY A 134 0.50 -14.98 1.57
CA GLY A 134 1.80 -15.66 1.60
C GLY A 134 2.88 -14.92 0.81
N VAL A 135 2.71 -13.65 0.51
CA VAL A 135 3.73 -12.79 -0.10
C VAL A 135 4.71 -12.32 0.96
N ASP A 136 6.01 -12.35 0.64
CA ASP A 136 7.05 -11.82 1.53
C ASP A 136 6.95 -10.29 1.60
N TYR A 137 6.20 -9.81 2.58
CA TYR A 137 5.95 -8.39 2.79
C TYR A 137 7.20 -7.62 3.25
N VAL A 138 8.18 -8.27 3.88
CA VAL A 138 9.44 -7.62 4.26
C VAL A 138 10.35 -7.47 3.05
N ALA A 139 10.43 -8.49 2.18
CA ALA A 139 11.16 -8.40 0.92
C ALA A 139 10.59 -7.30 0.01
N PHE A 140 9.27 -7.05 0.05
CA PHE A 140 8.63 -5.95 -0.69
C PHE A 140 9.30 -4.59 -0.38
N ILE A 141 9.54 -4.28 0.89
CA ILE A 141 10.19 -3.03 1.32
C ILE A 141 11.58 -2.89 0.71
N ARG A 142 12.41 -3.94 0.79
CA ARG A 142 13.77 -3.94 0.26
C ARG A 142 13.80 -3.86 -1.26
N ARG A 143 12.86 -4.56 -1.92
CA ARG A 143 12.75 -4.59 -3.39
C ARG A 143 12.38 -3.22 -3.96
N PHE A 144 11.50 -2.50 -3.29
CA PHE A 144 10.99 -1.21 -3.73
C PHE A 144 11.48 -0.03 -2.89
N ARG A 145 12.68 -0.14 -2.31
CA ARG A 145 13.27 0.81 -1.36
C ARG A 145 13.08 2.29 -1.72
N ASP A 146 13.23 2.64 -2.98
CA ASP A 146 13.17 4.02 -3.47
C ASP A 146 11.73 4.47 -3.81
N ARG A 147 10.77 3.54 -3.67
CA ARG A 147 9.36 3.73 -4.04
C ARG A 147 8.37 3.52 -2.90
N ILE A 148 8.84 3.27 -1.69
CA ILE A 148 7.98 3.30 -0.50
C ILE A 148 7.79 4.76 -0.12
N PHE A 149 6.63 5.33 -0.49
CA PHE A 149 6.34 6.73 -0.25
C PHE A 149 5.51 6.96 1.00
N HIS A 150 4.73 5.98 1.38
CA HIS A 150 3.90 5.96 2.58
C HIS A 150 3.81 4.54 3.15
N MET A 151 3.39 4.43 4.41
CA MET A 151 3.16 3.15 5.05
C MET A 151 1.88 3.17 5.88
N HIS A 152 1.05 2.15 5.69
CA HIS A 152 -0.02 1.77 6.59
C HIS A 152 0.46 0.73 7.60
N VAL A 153 0.24 1.01 8.89
CA VAL A 153 0.40 0.02 9.96
C VAL A 153 -0.97 -0.64 10.16
N LYS A 154 -1.18 -1.70 9.40
CA LYS A 154 -2.40 -2.51 9.40
C LYS A 154 -2.03 -3.96 9.64
N ASP A 155 -2.77 -4.64 10.48
CA ASP A 155 -2.48 -6.02 10.84
C ASP A 155 -3.57 -6.97 10.34
N VAL A 156 -3.16 -8.20 10.13
CA VAL A 156 -4.03 -9.27 9.67
C VAL A 156 -3.65 -10.57 10.34
N TRP A 157 -4.67 -11.27 10.79
CA TRP A 157 -4.53 -12.64 11.26
C TRP A 157 -4.86 -13.62 10.14
N TRP A 158 -4.10 -14.69 10.02
CA TRP A 158 -4.45 -15.85 9.19
C TRP A 158 -4.24 -17.15 9.95
N SER A 159 -4.99 -18.17 9.56
CA SER A 159 -4.97 -19.46 10.24
C SER A 159 -3.71 -20.25 9.88
N SER A 160 -3.05 -20.81 10.89
CA SER A 160 -1.98 -21.80 10.71
C SER A 160 -2.48 -23.21 10.39
N VAL A 161 -3.80 -23.43 10.44
CA VAL A 161 -4.45 -24.71 10.17
C VAL A 161 -5.58 -24.54 9.16
N PRO A 162 -6.00 -25.62 8.47
CA PRO A 162 -7.14 -25.56 7.54
C PRO A 162 -8.40 -24.99 8.19
N ARG A 163 -9.17 -24.21 7.42
CA ARG A 163 -10.45 -23.63 7.81
C ARG A 163 -11.55 -24.07 6.84
N LEU A 164 -12.80 -23.72 7.15
CA LEU A 164 -13.95 -24.01 6.27
C LEU A 164 -13.94 -23.16 5.00
N SER A 165 -13.28 -21.99 5.03
CA SER A 165 -13.04 -21.12 3.89
C SER A 165 -11.54 -20.90 3.73
N GLY A 166 -11.06 -20.84 2.48
CA GLY A 166 -9.67 -20.54 2.15
C GLY A 166 -9.42 -19.04 1.98
N VAL A 167 -8.29 -18.69 1.35
CA VAL A 167 -7.88 -17.29 1.10
C VAL A 167 -8.90 -16.50 0.29
N PHE A 168 -9.67 -17.15 -0.59
CA PHE A 168 -10.75 -16.55 -1.39
C PHE A 168 -12.08 -16.42 -0.62
N GLY A 169 -12.05 -16.36 0.69
CA GLY A 169 -13.21 -16.31 1.56
C GLY A 169 -14.00 -14.99 1.59
N GLY A 170 -13.80 -14.10 0.60
CA GLY A 170 -14.44 -12.78 0.54
C GLY A 170 -15.98 -12.78 0.46
N HIS A 171 -16.61 -13.93 0.22
CA HIS A 171 -18.06 -14.12 0.31
C HIS A 171 -18.60 -14.23 1.74
N LEU A 172 -17.72 -14.35 2.73
CA LEU A 172 -18.04 -14.32 4.15
C LEU A 172 -17.75 -12.93 4.73
N ASN A 173 -18.60 -12.45 5.62
CA ASN A 173 -18.39 -11.18 6.29
C ASN A 173 -17.12 -11.23 7.16
N PHE A 174 -16.47 -10.08 7.34
CA PHE A 174 -15.40 -9.94 8.34
C PHE A 174 -15.93 -10.30 9.74
N GLY A 175 -15.12 -11.02 10.51
CA GLY A 175 -15.49 -11.56 11.82
C GLY A 175 -16.17 -12.93 11.78
N ASP A 176 -16.47 -13.49 10.59
CA ASP A 176 -17.03 -14.84 10.48
C ASP A 176 -15.95 -15.88 10.86
N SER A 177 -16.23 -16.73 11.84
CA SER A 177 -15.28 -17.73 12.36
C SER A 177 -14.82 -18.78 11.34
N ARG A 178 -15.49 -18.89 10.21
CA ARG A 178 -15.15 -19.81 9.10
C ARG A 178 -14.05 -19.27 8.19
N ARG A 179 -13.72 -17.95 8.27
CA ARG A 179 -12.71 -17.30 7.43
C ARG A 179 -11.32 -17.86 7.72
N TYR A 180 -10.49 -17.94 6.68
CA TYR A 180 -9.08 -18.30 6.80
C TYR A 180 -8.22 -17.14 7.33
N TRP A 181 -8.60 -15.90 7.04
CA TRP A 181 -7.91 -14.68 7.48
C TRP A 181 -8.91 -13.59 7.82
N ASP A 182 -8.50 -12.66 8.68
CA ASP A 182 -9.30 -11.51 9.06
C ASP A 182 -8.40 -10.37 9.55
N PHE A 183 -8.83 -9.11 9.38
CA PHE A 183 -8.07 -8.01 9.93
C PHE A 183 -8.12 -7.98 11.45
N ARG A 184 -7.04 -7.47 12.04
CA ARG A 184 -6.89 -7.31 13.50
C ARG A 184 -6.25 -5.97 13.80
N SER A 185 -6.55 -5.46 14.98
CA SER A 185 -5.85 -4.31 15.55
C SER A 185 -4.33 -4.54 15.50
N PRO A 186 -3.52 -3.57 15.05
CA PRO A 186 -2.06 -3.69 14.99
C PRO A 186 -1.43 -4.25 16.27
N GLY A 187 -0.62 -5.29 16.13
CA GLY A 187 -0.01 -6.06 17.21
C GLY A 187 -0.82 -7.28 17.66
N ARG A 188 -2.00 -7.52 17.07
CA ARG A 188 -2.87 -8.65 17.42
C ARG A 188 -3.06 -9.66 16.29
N GLY A 189 -2.45 -9.43 15.15
CA GLY A 189 -2.44 -10.31 13.98
C GLY A 189 -1.18 -11.15 13.88
N CYS A 190 -0.76 -11.39 12.64
CA CYS A 190 0.38 -12.23 12.30
C CYS A 190 1.54 -11.45 11.65
N ILE A 191 1.39 -10.16 11.44
CA ILE A 191 2.44 -9.35 10.81
C ILE A 191 3.61 -9.13 11.77
N ASN A 192 4.83 -9.39 11.31
CA ASN A 192 6.04 -9.12 12.08
C ASN A 192 6.49 -7.67 11.88
N PHE A 193 5.93 -6.77 12.66
CA PHE A 193 6.24 -5.35 12.58
C PHE A 193 7.69 -5.01 12.98
N GLU A 194 8.32 -5.80 13.84
CA GLU A 194 9.73 -5.61 14.20
C GLU A 194 10.61 -5.68 12.93
N GLU A 195 10.44 -6.72 12.10
CA GLU A 195 11.20 -6.88 10.86
C GLU A 195 10.86 -5.79 9.83
N ILE A 196 9.62 -5.30 9.82
CA ILE A 196 9.21 -4.18 8.97
C ILE A 196 9.95 -2.90 9.37
N ILE A 197 9.98 -2.54 10.66
CA ILE A 197 10.69 -1.34 11.13
C ILE A 197 12.19 -1.44 10.82
N ARG A 198 12.81 -2.61 11.00
CA ARG A 198 14.20 -2.83 10.61
C ARG A 198 14.43 -2.61 9.11
N ALA A 199 13.55 -3.14 8.26
CA ALA A 199 13.64 -2.95 6.81
C ALA A 199 13.40 -1.48 6.40
N LEU A 200 12.46 -0.78 7.04
CA LEU A 200 12.24 0.65 6.80
C LEU A 200 13.46 1.49 7.21
N ASN A 201 14.08 1.18 8.34
CA ASN A 201 15.31 1.81 8.76
C ASN A 201 16.47 1.53 7.80
N GLU A 202 16.60 0.29 7.32
CA GLU A 202 17.62 -0.13 6.34
C GLU A 202 17.51 0.68 5.03
N ILE A 203 16.29 0.92 4.54
CA ILE A 203 16.08 1.71 3.31
C ILE A 203 16.09 3.24 3.56
N GLY A 204 16.18 3.69 4.80
CA GLY A 204 16.17 5.10 5.17
C GLY A 204 14.81 5.76 5.03
N TYR A 205 13.71 5.03 5.22
CA TYR A 205 12.36 5.60 5.19
C TYR A 205 12.19 6.65 6.29
N ARG A 206 11.60 7.79 5.94
CA ARG A 206 11.37 8.93 6.84
C ARG A 206 9.93 9.48 6.76
N GLY A 207 9.04 8.72 6.16
CA GLY A 207 7.63 9.06 6.09
C GLY A 207 6.87 8.70 7.39
N PRO A 208 5.60 9.07 7.49
CA PRO A 208 4.77 8.73 8.63
C PRO A 208 4.44 7.23 8.67
N LEU A 209 4.26 6.71 9.87
CA LEU A 209 3.67 5.40 10.15
C LEU A 209 2.18 5.62 10.46
N SER A 210 1.33 5.41 9.47
CA SER A 210 -0.10 5.66 9.60
C SER A 210 -0.83 4.41 10.07
N VAL A 211 -1.42 4.44 11.24
CA VAL A 211 -2.29 3.36 11.70
C VAL A 211 -3.55 3.33 10.82
N GLU A 212 -3.72 2.25 10.08
CA GLU A 212 -5.00 1.90 9.46
C GLU A 212 -5.63 0.78 10.27
N TRP A 213 -6.68 1.14 11.03
CA TRP A 213 -7.26 0.24 12.00
C TRP A 213 -8.52 -0.44 11.47
N GLU A 214 -8.49 -1.76 11.39
CA GLU A 214 -9.63 -2.61 11.10
C GLU A 214 -9.63 -3.83 12.02
N ASP A 215 -10.69 -4.01 12.80
CA ASP A 215 -10.93 -5.20 13.61
C ASP A 215 -12.42 -5.33 13.91
N ASN A 216 -13.08 -6.32 13.34
CA ASN A 216 -14.52 -6.51 13.55
C ASN A 216 -14.86 -7.03 14.95
N GLY A 217 -13.91 -7.51 15.72
CA GLY A 217 -14.09 -8.06 17.06
C GLY A 217 -13.75 -7.11 18.20
N MET A 218 -13.38 -5.85 17.91
CA MET A 218 -12.91 -4.90 18.91
C MET A 218 -13.63 -3.55 18.78
N ASP A 219 -13.82 -2.86 19.90
CA ASP A 219 -14.25 -1.46 19.90
C ASP A 219 -13.22 -0.57 19.21
N ARG A 220 -13.67 0.23 18.25
CA ARG A 220 -12.79 1.04 17.38
C ARG A 220 -11.98 2.11 18.12
N GLU A 221 -12.59 2.73 19.16
CA GLU A 221 -11.88 3.78 19.91
C GLU A 221 -10.81 3.18 20.82
N HIS A 222 -11.11 2.03 21.42
CA HIS A 222 -10.12 1.26 22.17
C HIS A 222 -8.98 0.81 21.27
N GLY A 223 -9.30 0.15 20.16
CA GLY A 223 -8.32 -0.40 19.22
C GLY A 223 -7.43 0.66 18.58
N ALA A 224 -7.99 1.80 18.17
CA ALA A 224 -7.20 2.90 17.59
C ALA A 224 -6.18 3.46 18.59
N ARG A 225 -6.58 3.63 19.88
CA ARG A 225 -5.66 4.08 20.93
C ARG A 225 -4.55 3.06 21.19
N GLU A 226 -4.91 1.78 21.32
CA GLU A 226 -3.96 0.69 21.52
C GLU A 226 -2.97 0.58 20.37
N ALA A 227 -3.45 0.62 19.13
CA ALA A 227 -2.62 0.56 17.93
C ALA A 227 -1.62 1.73 17.86
N CYS A 228 -2.03 2.95 18.18
CA CYS A 228 -1.11 4.09 18.25
C CYS A 228 -0.05 3.92 19.34
N GLN A 229 -0.39 3.33 20.49
CA GLN A 229 0.57 3.03 21.54
C GLN A 229 1.57 1.95 21.10
N PHE A 230 1.08 0.90 20.44
CA PHE A 230 1.89 -0.17 19.88
C PHE A 230 2.91 0.37 18.88
N VAL A 231 2.49 1.21 17.92
CA VAL A 231 3.39 1.80 16.93
C VAL A 231 4.47 2.67 17.57
N ARG A 232 4.12 3.47 18.58
CA ARG A 232 5.11 4.30 19.31
C ARG A 232 6.16 3.48 20.05
N GLN A 233 5.84 2.26 20.46
CA GLN A 233 6.81 1.35 21.10
C GLN A 233 7.71 0.65 20.09
N LEU A 234 7.21 0.45 18.88
CA LEU A 234 7.95 -0.17 17.77
C LEU A 234 8.89 0.79 17.06
N ASP A 235 8.55 2.07 17.00
CA ASP A 235 9.33 3.07 16.30
C ASP A 235 10.63 3.37 17.06
N PHE A 236 11.74 2.92 16.52
CA PHE A 236 13.08 3.16 17.08
C PHE A 236 14.03 3.74 16.04
N GLU A 237 14.92 4.61 16.49
CA GLU A 237 15.98 5.14 15.66
C GLU A 237 17.04 4.07 15.38
N PRO A 238 17.51 3.93 14.13
CA PRO A 238 18.59 3.01 13.82
C PRO A 238 19.90 3.45 14.49
N SER A 239 20.76 2.50 14.78
CA SER A 239 22.10 2.80 15.28
C SER A 239 22.86 3.68 14.28
N ARG A 240 23.54 4.71 14.78
CA ARG A 240 24.43 5.59 13.98
C ARG A 240 25.85 5.09 13.90
N LEU A 241 26.18 4.07 14.68
CA LEU A 241 27.52 3.48 14.76
C LEU A 241 27.42 1.98 14.47
N SER A 242 28.40 1.43 13.76
CA SER A 242 28.52 -0.02 13.69
C SER A 242 28.87 -0.58 15.08
N PHE A 243 28.45 -1.80 15.33
CA PHE A 243 28.79 -2.49 16.59
C PHE A 243 30.32 -2.59 16.75
N GLU A 244 31.03 -2.83 15.64
CA GLU A 244 32.49 -2.96 15.58
C GLU A 244 33.20 -1.67 15.91
N ALA A 245 32.61 -0.51 15.65
CA ALA A 245 33.21 0.79 15.99
C ALA A 245 33.51 0.94 17.52
N ALA A 246 32.83 0.16 18.36
CA ALA A 246 33.11 0.12 19.79
C ALA A 246 34.45 -0.57 20.11
N PHE A 247 35.02 -1.35 19.20
CA PHE A 247 36.27 -2.11 19.35
C PHE A 247 37.45 -1.50 18.57
N GLU A 248 37.18 -0.50 17.73
CA GLU A 248 38.22 0.28 17.05
C GLU A 248 38.73 1.37 17.97
N ARG A 249 39.75 0.98 18.84
CA ARG A 249 40.51 1.91 19.71
C ARG A 249 41.96 1.93 19.31
#